data_d498da4076f3825445573d32f9b307e6
#
_entry.id   d498da4076f3825445573d32f9b307e6
#
_cell.length_a   1.000
_cell.length_b   1.000
_cell.length_c   1.000
_cell.angle_alpha   90.00
_cell.angle_beta   90.00
_cell.angle_gamma   90.00
#
_symmetry.space_group_name_H-M   'P 1'
#
loop_
_entity.id
_entity.type
_entity.pdbx_description
1 polymer ?
#
loop_
_entity_poly.entity_id
_entity_poly.type
_entity_poly.pdbx_seq_one_letter_code
_entity_poly.pdbx_strand_id
1 'polypeptide(L)'
;MNFVLTKEQETLKKGLAILLEERGHVYGEGGISITPVFTEENKLKIEKKGLDVTISCKEKAHFFRGLGYLFQHLEDADFVKEETVYTDCLGAMPDCSRNGVPTPDMLKRMIRTMALLGMNELFLYTEDTYELPEYPYFGAFRGRFTKEELKECDAYGEIFGIYLVPCIQTLAHLSTFLR
;
A
#
# COMPACT_ATOMS: atom_id res chain seq x y z
N MET A 1 -2.67 21.16 7.91
CA MET A 1 -2.99 21.64 6.53
C MET A 1 -4.14 20.80 6.01
N ASN A 2 -5.06 21.38 5.24
CA ASN A 2 -6.20 20.68 4.66
C ASN A 2 -5.91 20.21 3.23
N PHE A 3 -6.52 19.09 2.83
CA PHE A 3 -6.42 18.51 1.49
C PHE A 3 -7.79 18.06 1.03
N VAL A 4 -8.10 18.24 -0.24
CA VAL A 4 -9.37 17.81 -0.84
C VAL A 4 -9.15 17.23 -2.23
N LEU A 5 -9.92 16.22 -2.59
CA LEU A 5 -10.00 15.72 -3.98
C LEU A 5 -11.04 16.56 -4.74
N THR A 6 -10.67 17.05 -5.92
CA THR A 6 -11.60 17.81 -6.80
C THR A 6 -12.63 16.90 -7.47
N LYS A 7 -12.34 15.60 -7.59
CA LYS A 7 -13.26 14.57 -8.07
C LYS A 7 -13.39 13.50 -6.98
N GLU A 8 -14.59 13.33 -6.46
CA GLU A 8 -14.84 12.29 -5.46
C GLU A 8 -14.70 10.90 -6.08
N GLN A 9 -13.67 10.20 -5.63
CA GLN A 9 -13.49 8.77 -5.82
C GLN A 9 -13.31 8.18 -4.43
N GLU A 10 -14.32 7.49 -3.94
CA GLU A 10 -14.39 7.03 -2.54
C GLU A 10 -13.15 6.21 -2.12
N THR A 11 -12.64 5.38 -3.02
CA THR A 11 -11.43 4.57 -2.75
C THR A 11 -10.17 5.42 -2.57
N LEU A 12 -9.99 6.47 -3.40
CA LEU A 12 -8.86 7.38 -3.25
C LEU A 12 -9.00 8.26 -2.00
N LYS A 13 -10.22 8.73 -1.71
CA LYS A 13 -10.54 9.54 -0.54
C LYS A 13 -10.18 8.82 0.76
N LYS A 14 -10.56 7.54 0.88
CA LYS A 14 -10.26 6.73 2.05
C LYS A 14 -8.74 6.59 2.26
N GLY A 15 -7.99 6.24 1.22
CA GLY A 15 -6.54 6.11 1.31
C GLY A 15 -5.84 7.44 1.61
N LEU A 16 -6.27 8.53 0.96
CA LEU A 16 -5.77 9.88 1.23
C LEU A 16 -6.01 10.28 2.68
N ALA A 17 -7.22 10.10 3.21
CA ALA A 17 -7.55 10.46 4.60
C ALA A 17 -6.66 9.74 5.61
N ILE A 18 -6.43 8.43 5.43
CA ILE A 18 -5.52 7.63 6.26
C ILE A 18 -4.09 8.20 6.24
N LEU A 19 -3.57 8.51 5.05
CA LEU A 19 -2.21 9.04 4.92
C LEU A 19 -2.06 10.46 5.48
N LEU A 20 -3.10 11.27 5.41
CA LEU A 20 -3.15 12.62 5.98
C LEU A 20 -3.16 12.57 7.50
N GLU A 21 -4.01 11.73 8.10
CA GLU A 21 -4.12 11.55 9.54
C GLU A 21 -2.76 11.12 10.14
N GLU A 22 -2.08 10.15 9.52
CA GLU A 22 -0.74 9.70 9.95
C GLU A 22 0.30 10.83 9.97
N ARG A 23 0.08 11.91 9.18
CA ARG A 23 0.98 13.06 9.05
C ARG A 23 0.50 14.32 9.76
N GLY A 24 -0.58 14.22 10.53
CA GLY A 24 -1.17 15.36 11.22
C GLY A 24 -1.84 16.38 10.28
N HIS A 25 -2.31 15.90 9.12
CA HIS A 25 -3.09 16.68 8.17
C HIS A 25 -4.57 16.25 8.17
N VAL A 26 -5.43 17.01 7.51
CA VAL A 26 -6.88 16.80 7.52
C VAL A 26 -7.44 16.75 6.10
N TYR A 27 -8.34 15.80 5.84
CA TYR A 27 -9.15 15.83 4.62
C TYR A 27 -10.27 16.87 4.78
N GLY A 28 -10.30 17.89 3.92
CA GLY A 28 -11.30 18.96 3.97
C GLY A 28 -10.94 20.13 3.08
N GLU A 29 -11.90 21.02 2.89
CA GLU A 29 -11.75 22.21 2.06
C GLU A 29 -10.82 23.28 2.67
N GLY A 30 -10.42 24.25 1.86
CA GLY A 30 -9.60 25.41 2.31
C GLY A 30 -8.11 25.12 2.39
N GLY A 31 -7.60 24.18 1.60
CA GLY A 31 -6.19 23.84 1.51
C GLY A 31 -5.79 23.34 0.12
N ILE A 32 -4.92 22.34 0.05
CA ILE A 32 -4.44 21.79 -1.22
C ILE A 32 -5.57 21.02 -1.92
N SER A 33 -5.84 21.40 -3.17
CA SER A 33 -6.79 20.76 -4.07
C SER A 33 -6.07 19.74 -4.96
N ILE A 34 -6.43 18.46 -4.86
CA ILE A 34 -5.82 17.40 -5.65
C ILE A 34 -6.78 16.92 -6.73
N THR A 35 -6.36 16.99 -7.98
CA THR A 35 -7.10 16.51 -9.15
C THR A 35 -6.47 15.20 -9.65
N PRO A 36 -7.09 14.04 -9.42
CA PRO A 36 -6.64 12.77 -10.02
C PRO A 36 -7.07 12.73 -11.49
N VAL A 37 -6.13 12.34 -12.36
CA VAL A 37 -6.33 12.14 -13.80
C VAL A 37 -5.81 10.76 -14.18
N PHE A 38 -6.72 9.84 -14.52
CA PHE A 38 -6.31 8.51 -15.00
C PHE A 38 -6.12 8.51 -16.51
N THR A 39 -5.01 7.93 -16.95
CA THR A 39 -4.59 7.85 -18.36
C THR A 39 -4.16 6.42 -18.70
N GLU A 40 -4.06 6.12 -19.99
CA GLU A 40 -3.53 4.82 -20.47
C GLU A 40 -1.99 4.80 -20.57
N GLU A 41 -1.34 5.94 -20.36
CA GLU A 41 0.11 6.03 -20.46
C GLU A 41 0.81 5.38 -19.26
N ASN A 42 1.91 4.67 -19.50
CA ASN A 42 2.78 4.11 -18.46
C ASN A 42 3.65 5.21 -17.84
N LYS A 43 2.98 6.25 -17.32
CA LYS A 43 3.62 7.42 -16.72
C LYS A 43 2.88 7.84 -15.45
N LEU A 44 3.66 8.35 -14.51
CA LEU A 44 3.18 9.16 -13.41
C LEU A 44 3.67 10.59 -13.61
N LYS A 45 2.78 11.56 -13.60
CA LYS A 45 3.13 12.98 -13.57
C LYS A 45 2.40 13.64 -12.42
N ILE A 46 3.13 14.39 -11.60
CA ILE A 46 2.56 15.30 -10.64
C ILE A 46 2.99 16.73 -10.96
N GLU A 47 2.04 17.64 -10.93
CA GLU A 47 2.22 19.07 -11.12
C GLU A 47 1.52 19.81 -9.99
N LYS A 48 2.26 20.65 -9.26
CA LYS A 48 1.76 21.54 -8.22
C LYS A 48 1.94 22.98 -8.66
N LYS A 49 0.89 23.77 -8.55
CA LYS A 49 0.87 25.22 -8.76
C LYS A 49 0.14 25.88 -7.60
N GLY A 50 0.89 26.48 -6.70
CA GLY A 50 0.34 27.00 -5.45
C GLY A 50 -0.34 25.91 -4.64
N LEU A 51 -1.67 26.00 -4.48
CA LEU A 51 -2.49 25.00 -3.77
C LEU A 51 -3.13 23.96 -4.71
N ASP A 52 -3.01 24.13 -6.00
CA ASP A 52 -3.59 23.21 -6.98
C ASP A 52 -2.58 22.14 -7.38
N VAL A 53 -2.97 20.88 -7.25
CA VAL A 53 -2.15 19.71 -7.57
C VAL A 53 -2.89 18.82 -8.55
N THR A 54 -2.22 18.44 -9.64
CA THR A 54 -2.71 17.42 -10.58
C THR A 54 -1.81 16.20 -10.53
N ILE A 55 -2.40 15.03 -10.33
CA ILE A 55 -1.70 13.75 -10.39
C ILE A 55 -2.27 12.95 -11.57
N SER A 56 -1.49 12.82 -12.63
CA SER A 56 -1.83 12.04 -13.82
C SER A 56 -1.11 10.70 -13.77
N CYS A 57 -1.85 9.60 -13.86
CA CYS A 57 -1.31 8.25 -13.70
C CYS A 57 -2.23 7.19 -14.33
N LYS A 58 -1.70 5.96 -14.50
CA LYS A 58 -2.47 4.84 -15.02
C LYS A 58 -3.25 4.10 -13.92
N GLU A 59 -2.64 3.90 -12.77
CA GLU A 59 -3.19 3.05 -11.72
C GLU A 59 -3.27 3.74 -10.36
N LYS A 60 -4.09 3.18 -9.48
CA LYS A 60 -4.28 3.66 -8.10
C LYS A 60 -2.96 3.73 -7.31
N ALA A 61 -2.11 2.69 -7.42
CA ALA A 61 -0.81 2.69 -6.74
C ALA A 61 0.07 3.88 -7.18
N HIS A 62 0.02 4.25 -8.45
CA HIS A 62 0.76 5.41 -8.97
C HIS A 62 0.20 6.74 -8.47
N PHE A 63 -1.12 6.83 -8.23
CA PHE A 63 -1.70 8.01 -7.58
C PHE A 63 -1.10 8.22 -6.20
N PHE A 64 -1.02 7.15 -5.38
CA PHE A 64 -0.41 7.23 -4.05
C PHE A 64 1.10 7.51 -4.10
N ARG A 65 1.81 7.04 -5.12
CA ARG A 65 3.18 7.44 -5.39
C ARG A 65 3.28 8.94 -5.64
N GLY A 66 2.34 9.51 -6.41
CA GLY A 66 2.24 10.96 -6.62
C GLY A 66 2.06 11.72 -5.31
N LEU A 67 1.24 11.20 -4.38
CA LEU A 67 1.11 11.78 -3.04
C LEU A 67 2.43 11.71 -2.26
N GLY A 68 3.23 10.65 -2.45
CA GLY A 68 4.57 10.56 -1.88
C GLY A 68 5.46 11.74 -2.29
N TYR A 69 5.42 12.13 -3.56
CA TYR A 69 6.11 13.34 -4.04
C TYR A 69 5.50 14.61 -3.45
N LEU A 70 4.17 14.72 -3.42
CA LEU A 70 3.51 15.88 -2.83
C LEU A 70 3.96 16.11 -1.39
N PHE A 71 4.00 15.07 -0.57
CA PHE A 71 4.43 15.19 0.83
C PHE A 71 5.89 15.56 1.01
N GLN A 72 6.76 15.26 0.03
CA GLN A 72 8.17 15.68 0.05
C GLN A 72 8.35 17.14 -0.37
N HIS A 73 7.40 17.71 -1.12
CA HIS A 73 7.47 19.03 -1.74
C HIS A 73 6.33 19.93 -1.28
N LEU A 74 5.81 19.74 -0.05
CA LEU A 74 4.69 20.54 0.47
C LEU A 74 5.02 22.04 0.54
N GLU A 75 6.24 22.37 0.95
CA GLU A 75 6.70 23.76 1.13
C GLU A 75 7.05 24.45 -0.20
N ASP A 76 7.21 23.69 -1.29
CA ASP A 76 7.50 24.27 -2.61
C ASP A 76 6.22 24.91 -3.15
N ALA A 77 6.34 26.15 -3.67
CA ALA A 77 5.19 26.85 -4.29
C ALA A 77 4.73 26.07 -5.52
N ASP A 78 5.66 25.78 -6.41
CA ASP A 78 5.41 25.07 -7.66
C ASP A 78 6.45 23.97 -7.87
N PHE A 79 6.05 22.81 -8.36
CA PHE A 79 6.96 21.77 -8.86
C PHE A 79 6.28 20.87 -9.89
N VAL A 80 7.10 20.23 -10.68
CA VAL A 80 6.68 19.16 -11.61
C VAL A 80 7.62 17.99 -11.44
N LYS A 81 7.04 16.79 -11.33
CA LYS A 81 7.79 15.54 -11.36
C LYS A 81 7.14 14.56 -12.31
N GLU A 82 7.96 13.87 -13.09
CA GLU A 82 7.49 12.82 -14.02
C GLU A 82 8.34 11.56 -13.83
N GLU A 83 7.68 10.41 -13.83
CA GLU A 83 8.30 9.07 -13.81
C GLU A 83 7.71 8.21 -14.92
N THR A 84 8.53 7.38 -15.54
CA THR A 84 8.09 6.31 -16.42
C THR A 84 7.90 5.03 -15.63
N VAL A 85 6.77 4.36 -15.80
CA VAL A 85 6.48 3.06 -15.19
C VAL A 85 7.03 1.97 -16.09
N TYR A 86 8.05 1.26 -15.63
CA TYR A 86 8.78 0.24 -16.39
C TYR A 86 8.29 -1.20 -16.11
N THR A 87 7.52 -1.40 -15.06
CA THR A 87 7.03 -2.72 -14.64
C THR A 87 5.61 -2.64 -14.12
N ASP A 88 4.81 -3.65 -14.39
CA ASP A 88 3.44 -3.77 -13.88
C ASP A 88 3.42 -4.34 -12.44
N CYS A 89 4.52 -4.93 -11.98
CA CYS A 89 4.67 -5.49 -10.63
C CYS A 89 5.89 -4.88 -9.96
N LEU A 90 5.67 -4.21 -8.83
CA LEU A 90 6.70 -3.70 -7.94
C LEU A 90 6.28 -3.99 -6.50
N GLY A 91 7.03 -4.84 -5.81
CA GLY A 91 6.60 -5.31 -4.50
C GLY A 91 7.71 -5.47 -3.48
N ALA A 92 7.30 -5.76 -2.25
CA ALA A 92 8.18 -6.17 -1.16
C ALA A 92 7.81 -7.57 -0.68
N MET A 93 8.81 -8.36 -0.29
CA MET A 93 8.62 -9.71 0.24
C MET A 93 9.21 -9.81 1.65
N PRO A 94 8.44 -9.47 2.70
CA PRO A 94 8.88 -9.73 4.06
C PRO A 94 8.90 -11.23 4.35
N ASP A 95 9.96 -11.67 5.00
CA ASP A 95 10.05 -13.03 5.52
C ASP A 95 9.28 -13.14 6.83
N CYS A 96 8.12 -13.78 6.80
CA CYS A 96 7.26 -14.04 7.96
C CYS A 96 7.57 -15.39 8.63
N SER A 97 8.54 -16.16 8.11
CA SER A 97 8.77 -17.55 8.51
C SER A 97 9.88 -17.73 9.56
N ARG A 98 10.77 -16.77 9.72
CA ARG A 98 11.96 -16.89 10.60
C ARG A 98 11.83 -16.12 11.90
N ASN A 99 10.73 -16.41 12.64
CA ASN A 99 10.37 -15.77 13.93
C ASN A 99 10.13 -14.24 13.85
N GLY A 100 9.84 -13.74 12.66
CA GLY A 100 9.57 -12.32 12.42
C GLY A 100 8.18 -12.11 11.81
N VAL A 101 7.14 -12.81 12.32
CA VAL A 101 5.77 -12.61 11.84
C VAL A 101 5.29 -11.22 12.24
N PRO A 102 5.03 -10.33 11.28
CA PRO A 102 4.53 -8.99 11.59
C PRO A 102 3.10 -9.06 12.07
N THR A 103 2.74 -8.18 13.00
CA THR A 103 1.34 -8.01 13.39
C THR A 103 0.53 -7.39 12.23
N PRO A 104 -0.81 -7.53 12.20
CA PRO A 104 -1.67 -6.86 11.21
C PRO A 104 -1.42 -5.34 11.14
N ASP A 105 -1.21 -4.67 12.28
CA ASP A 105 -0.90 -3.24 12.31
C ASP A 105 0.44 -2.90 11.64
N MET A 106 1.45 -3.77 11.82
CA MET A 106 2.73 -3.60 11.13
C MET A 106 2.57 -3.81 9.62
N LEU A 107 1.79 -4.80 9.17
CA LEU A 107 1.48 -4.99 7.75
C LEU A 107 0.76 -3.77 7.17
N LYS A 108 -0.23 -3.22 7.86
CA LYS A 108 -0.91 -1.98 7.44
C LYS A 108 0.05 -0.80 7.36
N ARG A 109 1.00 -0.68 8.29
CA ARG A 109 2.05 0.35 8.22
C ARG A 109 2.96 0.15 7.01
N MET A 110 3.35 -1.10 6.71
CA MET A 110 4.13 -1.43 5.51
C MET A 110 3.36 -1.05 4.24
N ILE A 111 2.08 -1.39 4.15
CA ILE A 111 1.19 -1.05 3.03
C ILE A 111 1.16 0.47 2.81
N ARG A 112 1.00 1.29 3.85
CA ARG A 112 1.04 2.76 3.72
C ARG A 112 2.38 3.28 3.20
N THR A 113 3.48 2.71 3.68
CA THR A 113 4.83 3.06 3.19
C THR A 113 5.00 2.65 1.73
N MET A 114 4.60 1.44 1.38
CA MET A 114 4.64 0.91 0.01
C MET A 114 3.82 1.76 -0.96
N ALA A 115 2.62 2.20 -0.55
CA ALA A 115 1.77 3.07 -1.34
C ALA A 115 2.51 4.36 -1.76
N LEU A 116 3.20 5.03 -0.84
CA LEU A 116 3.97 6.24 -1.13
C LEU A 116 5.23 5.99 -1.96
N LEU A 117 5.68 4.74 -2.04
CA LEU A 117 6.79 4.31 -2.89
C LEU A 117 6.33 3.81 -4.27
N GLY A 118 5.01 3.70 -4.50
CA GLY A 118 4.43 3.21 -5.75
C GLY A 118 4.50 1.70 -5.93
N MET A 119 4.68 0.97 -4.85
CA MET A 119 4.62 -0.49 -4.85
C MET A 119 3.17 -0.95 -4.89
N ASN A 120 2.89 -2.04 -5.61
CA ASN A 120 1.55 -2.57 -5.81
C ASN A 120 1.38 -4.04 -5.39
N GLU A 121 2.44 -4.71 -4.91
CA GLU A 121 2.36 -6.08 -4.45
C GLU A 121 3.11 -6.31 -3.14
N LEU A 122 2.46 -6.95 -2.16
CA LEU A 122 3.04 -7.36 -0.89
C LEU A 122 3.05 -8.90 -0.82
N PHE A 123 4.23 -9.50 -1.03
CA PHE A 123 4.44 -10.94 -1.00
C PHE A 123 4.68 -11.40 0.44
N LEU A 124 3.77 -12.18 1.02
CA LEU A 124 3.94 -12.72 2.37
C LEU A 124 4.60 -14.11 2.29
N TYR A 125 5.89 -14.17 2.62
CA TYR A 125 6.63 -15.43 2.66
C TYR A 125 6.39 -16.13 4.00
N THR A 126 5.45 -17.07 4.05
CA THR A 126 4.87 -17.55 5.31
C THR A 126 5.40 -18.89 5.80
N GLU A 127 5.77 -19.82 4.94
CA GLU A 127 6.00 -21.25 5.32
C GLU A 127 4.78 -21.79 6.11
N ASP A 128 4.89 -21.92 7.44
CA ASP A 128 3.86 -22.44 8.34
C ASP A 128 3.17 -21.34 9.19
N THR A 129 3.42 -20.07 8.93
CA THR A 129 2.90 -18.97 9.77
C THR A 129 1.51 -18.48 9.37
N TYR A 130 0.60 -19.39 9.08
CA TYR A 130 -0.83 -19.16 8.88
C TYR A 130 -1.67 -20.30 9.45
N GLU A 131 -2.92 -20.04 9.77
CA GLU A 131 -3.79 -21.05 10.37
C GLU A 131 -4.34 -22.06 9.34
N LEU A 132 -4.31 -23.32 9.74
CA LEU A 132 -5.05 -24.40 9.08
C LEU A 132 -5.97 -25.05 10.14
N PRO A 133 -7.29 -24.84 10.07
CA PRO A 133 -8.22 -25.34 11.10
C PRO A 133 -8.15 -26.86 11.30
N GLU A 134 -7.92 -27.63 10.23
CA GLU A 134 -7.77 -29.08 10.26
C GLU A 134 -6.44 -29.54 10.86
N TYR A 135 -5.46 -28.65 10.99
CA TYR A 135 -4.11 -28.95 11.48
C TYR A 135 -3.71 -27.97 12.60
N PRO A 136 -4.27 -28.09 13.82
CA PRO A 136 -4.11 -27.12 14.88
C PRO A 136 -2.66 -26.89 15.33
N TYR A 137 -1.78 -27.84 15.09
CA TYR A 137 -0.36 -27.73 15.41
C TYR A 137 0.47 -27.08 14.30
N PHE A 138 -0.10 -26.89 13.11
CA PHE A 138 0.59 -26.20 12.01
C PHE A 138 0.82 -24.74 12.38
N GLY A 139 2.09 -24.33 12.43
CA GLY A 139 2.48 -22.98 12.84
C GLY A 139 2.18 -22.63 14.30
N ALA A 140 1.85 -23.61 15.15
CA ALA A 140 1.64 -23.36 16.58
C ALA A 140 2.91 -22.78 17.22
N PHE A 141 2.73 -21.79 18.09
CA PHE A 141 3.82 -21.03 18.77
C PHE A 141 4.71 -20.19 17.85
N ARG A 142 4.30 -19.98 16.57
CA ARG A 142 5.05 -19.22 15.57
C ARG A 142 4.50 -17.82 15.32
N GLY A 143 3.43 -17.40 16.01
CA GLY A 143 2.76 -16.12 15.76
C GLY A 143 2.06 -16.08 14.40
N ARG A 144 1.46 -17.20 14.00
CA ARG A 144 0.77 -17.38 12.71
C ARG A 144 -0.42 -16.43 12.53
N PHE A 145 -0.65 -16.04 11.29
CA PHE A 145 -1.81 -15.25 10.92
C PHE A 145 -3.10 -16.07 10.97
N THR A 146 -4.17 -15.47 11.46
CA THR A 146 -5.51 -15.99 11.26
C THR A 146 -6.02 -15.63 9.86
N LYS A 147 -7.04 -16.36 9.41
CA LYS A 147 -7.70 -16.07 8.13
C LYS A 147 -8.33 -14.67 8.12
N GLU A 148 -8.89 -14.25 9.25
CA GLU A 148 -9.53 -12.95 9.44
C GLU A 148 -8.51 -11.82 9.36
N GLU A 149 -7.35 -11.95 10.00
CA GLU A 149 -6.26 -10.99 9.93
C GLU A 149 -5.73 -10.81 8.51
N LEU A 150 -5.56 -11.90 7.76
CA LEU A 150 -5.12 -11.82 6.36
C LEU A 150 -6.15 -11.12 5.48
N LYS A 151 -7.45 -11.43 5.65
CA LYS A 151 -8.53 -10.75 4.91
C LYS A 151 -8.60 -9.26 5.25
N GLU A 152 -8.41 -8.91 6.51
CA GLU A 152 -8.39 -7.51 6.93
C GLU A 152 -7.23 -6.74 6.30
N CYS A 153 -6.04 -7.35 6.27
CA CYS A 153 -4.86 -6.76 5.64
C CYS A 153 -5.01 -6.64 4.12
N ASP A 154 -5.60 -7.65 3.47
CA ASP A 154 -5.88 -7.65 2.03
C ASP A 154 -6.86 -6.52 1.66
N ALA A 155 -7.99 -6.43 2.36
CA ALA A 155 -8.94 -5.34 2.18
C ALA A 155 -8.33 -3.95 2.46
N TYR A 156 -7.37 -3.88 3.38
CA TYR A 156 -6.63 -2.65 3.65
C TYR A 156 -5.66 -2.32 2.51
N GLY A 157 -4.97 -3.31 1.93
CA GLY A 157 -4.11 -3.15 0.77
C GLY A 157 -4.87 -2.64 -0.45
N GLU A 158 -6.08 -3.16 -0.68
CA GLU A 158 -6.94 -2.75 -1.79
C GLU A 158 -7.27 -1.25 -1.77
N ILE A 159 -7.36 -0.61 -0.60
CA ILE A 159 -7.55 0.85 -0.49
C ILE A 159 -6.47 1.60 -1.27
N PHE A 160 -5.24 1.10 -1.24
CA PHE A 160 -4.06 1.72 -1.86
C PHE A 160 -3.70 1.13 -3.23
N GLY A 161 -4.42 0.11 -3.71
CA GLY A 161 -4.08 -0.60 -4.93
C GLY A 161 -2.88 -1.54 -4.74
N ILE A 162 -2.73 -2.10 -3.54
CA ILE A 162 -1.69 -3.08 -3.19
C ILE A 162 -2.35 -4.43 -2.96
N TYR A 163 -1.90 -5.44 -3.70
CA TYR A 163 -2.35 -6.82 -3.58
C TYR A 163 -1.50 -7.59 -2.57
N LEU A 164 -2.14 -8.32 -1.67
CA LEU A 164 -1.44 -9.28 -0.83
C LEU A 164 -1.31 -10.60 -1.58
N VAL A 165 -0.06 -11.03 -1.81
CA VAL A 165 0.26 -12.27 -2.52
C VAL A 165 0.79 -13.30 -1.54
N PRO A 166 0.07 -14.40 -1.27
CA PRO A 166 0.56 -15.45 -0.38
C PRO A 166 1.66 -16.26 -1.09
N CYS A 167 2.83 -16.34 -0.45
CA CYS A 167 3.93 -17.19 -0.91
C CYS A 167 3.97 -18.45 -0.08
N ILE A 168 3.14 -19.42 -0.49
CA ILE A 168 2.98 -20.72 0.20
C ILE A 168 3.95 -21.74 -0.40
N GLN A 169 4.78 -22.34 0.44
CA GLN A 169 5.68 -23.41 0.05
C GLN A 169 4.92 -24.72 -0.12
N THR A 170 5.14 -25.39 -1.23
CA THR A 170 4.48 -26.66 -1.55
C THR A 170 5.47 -27.80 -1.80
N LEU A 171 6.63 -27.53 -2.40
CA LEU A 171 7.64 -28.53 -2.78
C LEU A 171 8.90 -28.48 -1.92
N ALA A 172 9.10 -27.44 -1.12
CA ALA A 172 10.24 -27.22 -0.25
C ALA A 172 9.82 -26.60 1.09
N HIS A 173 10.74 -26.58 2.06
CA HIS A 173 10.59 -25.94 3.37
C HIS A 173 9.50 -26.49 4.31
N LEU A 174 8.68 -27.45 3.90
CA LEU A 174 7.63 -28.05 4.73
C LEU A 174 8.00 -29.38 5.39
N SER A 175 9.19 -29.93 5.13
CA SER A 175 9.59 -31.24 5.66
C SER A 175 9.56 -31.34 7.20
N THR A 176 9.76 -30.22 7.90
CA THR A 176 9.73 -30.14 9.36
C THR A 176 8.30 -30.21 9.91
N PHE A 177 7.31 -29.73 9.16
CA PHE A 177 5.91 -29.60 9.57
C PHE A 177 5.03 -30.77 9.12
N LEU A 178 5.51 -31.56 8.16
CA LEU A 178 4.81 -32.72 7.61
C LEU A 178 5.22 -34.07 8.23
N ARG A 179 5.93 -34.04 9.35
CA ARG A 179 6.35 -35.23 10.09
C ARG A 179 5.38 -35.65 11.17
#